data_767861883e48a876d49e2447804d93f4
#
_entry.id   767861883e48a876d49e2447804d93f4
#
_cell.length_a   1.000
_cell.length_b   1.000
_cell.length_c   1.000
_cell.angle_alpha   90.00
_cell.angle_beta   90.00
_cell.angle_gamma   90.00
#
_symmetry.space_group_name_H-M   'P 1'
#
loop_
_entity.id
_entity.type
_entity.pdbx_description
1 polymer ?
#
loop_
_entity_poly.entity_id
_entity_poly.type
_entity_poly.pdbx_seq_one_letter_code
_entity_poly.pdbx_strand_id
1 'polypeptide(L)'
;MNFILTPPSLEDLIRLLRAWRFWVLGTMLGALIGAAVYFIAPPPYRARATVNVDFNLEQAWPQDTDRQQFYYLERESRKLEEIASHDEIMSQLSSVYAIPFEDLLGHKLQLSQPAEAGWHFYADDSDPQTAAALAAAWAETFVQRVQAEIAAGNINEFVKLEVTQTEKIPKERSVPLSGYLLTGSTGFLMLAVFVVLFVKPNTGR
;
A
#
# COMPACT_ATOMS: atom_id res chain seq x y z
N MET A 1 -30.53 27.06 0.63
CA MET A 1 -30.12 25.66 0.54
C MET A 1 -29.43 25.26 1.85
N ASN A 2 -30.18 24.99 2.94
CA ASN A 2 -29.62 24.62 4.26
C ASN A 2 -30.03 23.20 4.67
N PHE A 3 -30.09 22.27 3.69
CA PHE A 3 -30.65 20.93 3.91
C PHE A 3 -29.69 19.89 4.51
N ILE A 4 -28.41 20.22 4.68
CA ILE A 4 -27.38 19.21 5.03
C ILE A 4 -27.07 19.15 6.54
N LEU A 5 -27.59 20.08 7.35
CA LEU A 5 -27.20 20.23 8.78
C LEU A 5 -28.34 20.08 9.80
N THR A 6 -29.55 19.70 9.39
CA THR A 6 -30.58 19.35 10.36
C THR A 6 -30.47 17.88 10.75
N PRO A 7 -30.35 17.54 12.04
CA PRO A 7 -30.32 16.15 12.48
C PRO A 7 -31.58 15.41 12.00
N PRO A 8 -31.47 14.14 11.61
CA PRO A 8 -32.59 13.35 11.12
C PRO A 8 -33.67 13.28 12.20
N SER A 9 -34.91 13.49 11.79
CA SER A 9 -36.06 13.37 12.67
C SER A 9 -36.37 11.92 13.03
N LEU A 10 -37.11 11.66 14.10
CA LEU A 10 -37.59 10.31 14.44
C LEU A 10 -38.39 9.67 13.29
N GLU A 11 -39.14 10.48 12.54
CA GLU A 11 -39.89 10.02 11.37
C GLU A 11 -38.96 9.53 10.24
N ASP A 12 -37.83 10.22 10.04
CA ASP A 12 -36.82 9.81 9.06
C ASP A 12 -36.14 8.47 9.43
N LEU A 13 -35.92 8.27 10.74
CA LEU A 13 -35.39 6.98 11.25
C LEU A 13 -36.40 5.85 11.06
N ILE A 14 -37.68 6.07 11.35
CA ILE A 14 -38.74 5.08 11.15
C ILE A 14 -38.88 4.76 9.66
N ARG A 15 -38.80 5.78 8.79
CA ARG A 15 -38.82 5.61 7.34
C ARG A 15 -37.63 4.78 6.85
N LEU A 16 -36.42 5.05 7.37
CA LEU A 16 -35.23 4.29 7.06
C LEU A 16 -35.40 2.81 7.44
N LEU A 17 -35.88 2.53 8.66
CA LEU A 17 -36.12 1.16 9.10
C LEU A 17 -37.18 0.44 8.27
N ARG A 18 -38.24 1.12 7.88
CA ARG A 18 -39.29 0.57 7.01
C ARG A 18 -38.79 0.27 5.60
N ALA A 19 -37.82 1.04 5.13
CA ALA A 19 -37.21 0.87 3.80
C ALA A 19 -36.07 -0.18 3.77
N TRP A 20 -35.97 -1.07 4.76
CA TRP A 20 -34.87 -2.05 4.89
C TRP A 20 -34.62 -2.88 3.62
N ARG A 21 -35.65 -3.16 2.84
CA ARG A 21 -35.52 -3.89 1.56
C ARG A 21 -34.69 -3.11 0.55
N PHE A 22 -34.79 -1.77 0.51
CA PHE A 22 -34.04 -0.96 -0.44
C PHE A 22 -32.56 -0.93 -0.13
N TRP A 23 -32.17 -0.76 1.13
CA TRP A 23 -30.75 -0.74 1.45
C TRP A 23 -30.14 -2.14 1.48
N VAL A 24 -30.91 -3.21 1.77
CA VAL A 24 -30.44 -4.60 1.55
C VAL A 24 -30.22 -4.88 0.07
N LEU A 25 -31.18 -4.54 -0.80
CA LEU A 25 -31.01 -4.69 -2.24
C LEU A 25 -29.87 -3.84 -2.78
N GLY A 26 -29.71 -2.60 -2.30
CA GLY A 26 -28.60 -1.73 -2.66
C GLY A 26 -27.25 -2.36 -2.28
N THR A 27 -27.12 -2.87 -1.07
CA THR A 27 -25.93 -3.56 -0.60
C THR A 27 -25.57 -4.77 -1.45
N MET A 28 -26.56 -5.62 -1.78
CA MET A 28 -26.36 -6.77 -2.65
C MET A 28 -25.94 -6.36 -4.07
N LEU A 29 -26.60 -5.34 -4.64
CA LEU A 29 -26.22 -4.81 -5.95
C LEU A 29 -24.79 -4.26 -5.94
N GLY A 30 -24.43 -3.52 -4.88
CA GLY A 30 -23.07 -3.02 -4.69
C GLY A 30 -22.02 -4.12 -4.61
N ALA A 31 -22.32 -5.22 -3.89
CA ALA A 31 -21.46 -6.39 -3.84
C ALA A 31 -21.28 -7.02 -5.23
N LEU A 32 -22.37 -7.18 -6.00
CA LEU A 32 -22.30 -7.73 -7.37
C LEU A 32 -21.47 -6.84 -8.30
N ILE A 33 -21.65 -5.52 -8.23
CA ILE A 33 -20.85 -4.58 -9.02
C ILE A 33 -19.39 -4.63 -8.59
N GLY A 34 -19.09 -4.66 -7.28
CA GLY A 34 -17.73 -4.81 -6.78
C GLY A 34 -17.07 -6.10 -7.28
N ALA A 35 -17.79 -7.22 -7.25
CA ALA A 35 -17.30 -8.48 -7.83
C ALA A 35 -17.06 -8.35 -9.34
N ALA A 36 -18.00 -7.76 -10.08
CA ALA A 36 -17.85 -7.58 -11.52
C ALA A 36 -16.61 -6.74 -11.88
N VAL A 37 -16.38 -5.64 -11.15
CA VAL A 37 -15.17 -4.80 -11.33
C VAL A 37 -13.90 -5.61 -11.07
N TYR A 38 -13.87 -6.42 -10.00
CA TYR A 38 -12.72 -7.26 -9.68
C TYR A 38 -12.36 -8.25 -10.80
N PHE A 39 -13.37 -8.85 -11.47
CA PHE A 39 -13.13 -9.82 -12.54
C PHE A 39 -12.83 -9.15 -13.90
N ILE A 40 -13.38 -7.98 -14.17
CA ILE A 40 -13.15 -7.25 -15.43
C ILE A 40 -11.82 -6.51 -15.41
N ALA A 41 -11.48 -5.86 -14.28
CA ALA A 41 -10.26 -5.08 -14.09
C ALA A 41 -9.54 -5.58 -12.82
N PRO A 42 -8.93 -6.78 -12.87
CA PRO A 42 -8.31 -7.36 -11.69
C PRO A 42 -7.13 -6.51 -11.21
N PRO A 43 -6.99 -6.30 -9.88
CA PRO A 43 -5.84 -5.60 -9.33
C PRO A 43 -4.55 -6.38 -9.60
N PRO A 44 -3.39 -5.71 -9.63
CA PRO A 44 -2.11 -6.37 -9.84
C PRO A 44 -1.78 -7.37 -8.72
N TYR A 45 -0.87 -8.27 -9.00
CA TYR A 45 -0.23 -9.09 -7.97
C TYR A 45 0.84 -8.27 -7.26
N ARG A 46 0.88 -8.37 -5.94
CA ARG A 46 1.89 -7.70 -5.11
C ARG A 46 2.88 -8.71 -4.56
N ALA A 47 4.13 -8.61 -4.98
CA ALA A 47 5.25 -9.35 -4.40
C ALA A 47 5.97 -8.51 -3.34
N ARG A 48 6.66 -9.20 -2.42
CA ARG A 48 7.44 -8.57 -1.35
C ARG A 48 8.79 -9.26 -1.21
N ALA A 49 9.86 -8.51 -1.34
CA ALA A 49 11.18 -8.88 -0.86
C ALA A 49 11.46 -8.14 0.46
N THR A 50 12.21 -8.76 1.37
CA THR A 50 12.52 -8.18 2.67
C THR A 50 14.03 -8.14 2.87
N VAL A 51 14.54 -6.96 3.20
CA VAL A 51 15.93 -6.73 3.58
C VAL A 51 15.94 -6.38 5.06
N ASN A 52 16.63 -7.18 5.86
CA ASN A 52 16.87 -6.85 7.25
C ASN A 52 17.99 -5.79 7.33
N VAL A 53 17.74 -4.70 8.01
CA VAL A 53 18.69 -3.59 8.17
C VAL A 53 19.02 -3.47 9.65
N ASP A 54 20.25 -3.79 10.01
CA ASP A 54 20.77 -3.66 11.36
C ASP A 54 21.77 -2.50 11.43
N PHE A 55 21.44 -1.48 12.18
CA PHE A 55 22.30 -0.30 12.35
C PHE A 55 23.39 -0.48 13.39
N ASN A 56 23.45 -1.62 14.11
CA ASN A 56 24.44 -1.95 15.15
C ASN A 56 24.74 -0.77 16.10
N LEU A 57 23.70 -0.20 16.66
CA LEU A 57 23.80 1.00 17.53
C LEU A 57 24.79 0.83 18.68
N GLU A 58 24.88 -0.39 19.24
CA GLU A 58 25.82 -0.73 20.29
C GLU A 58 27.28 -0.59 19.87
N GLN A 59 27.59 -0.91 18.61
CA GLN A 59 28.94 -0.77 18.06
C GLN A 59 29.24 0.65 17.58
N ALA A 60 28.23 1.30 17.00
CA ALA A 60 28.36 2.64 16.47
C ALA A 60 28.54 3.69 17.58
N TRP A 61 27.84 3.52 18.71
CA TRP A 61 27.85 4.45 19.85
C TRP A 61 27.74 3.72 21.21
N PRO A 62 28.81 3.08 21.68
CA PRO A 62 28.73 2.29 22.92
C PRO A 62 28.57 3.12 24.20
N GLN A 63 28.75 4.43 24.16
CA GLN A 63 28.72 5.32 25.33
C GLN A 63 27.76 6.50 25.22
N ASP A 64 26.93 6.55 24.16
CA ASP A 64 26.09 7.71 23.86
C ASP A 64 24.69 7.63 24.47
N THR A 65 24.10 8.82 24.63
CA THR A 65 22.74 8.96 25.12
C THR A 65 21.72 8.53 24.08
N ASP A 66 20.54 8.06 24.50
CA ASP A 66 19.41 7.67 23.64
C ASP A 66 19.08 8.71 22.55
N ARG A 67 19.29 9.99 22.85
CA ARG A 67 19.02 11.08 21.91
C ARG A 67 19.98 11.09 20.72
N GLN A 68 21.28 10.82 20.95
CA GLN A 68 22.27 10.79 19.86
C GLN A 68 22.08 9.55 18.99
N GLN A 69 21.76 8.41 19.59
CA GLN A 69 21.41 7.18 18.88
C GLN A 69 20.20 7.38 17.98
N PHE A 70 19.17 8.10 18.46
CA PHE A 70 18.00 8.42 17.67
C PHE A 70 18.33 9.26 16.41
N TYR A 71 19.13 10.32 16.56
CA TYR A 71 19.54 11.15 15.42
C TYR A 71 20.41 10.39 14.41
N TYR A 72 21.27 9.50 14.90
CA TYR A 72 22.05 8.64 14.03
C TYR A 72 21.16 7.71 13.23
N LEU A 73 20.25 7.02 13.89
CA LEU A 73 19.31 6.10 13.25
C LEU A 73 18.48 6.80 12.19
N GLU A 74 17.92 7.96 12.52
CA GLU A 74 17.13 8.75 11.56
C GLU A 74 17.95 9.17 10.35
N ARG A 75 19.17 9.64 10.57
CA ARG A 75 20.07 10.06 9.48
C ARG A 75 20.44 8.92 8.55
N GLU A 76 20.89 7.79 9.10
CA GLU A 76 21.29 6.64 8.28
C GLU A 76 20.08 6.00 7.59
N SER A 77 18.94 5.90 8.26
CA SER A 77 17.69 5.43 7.65
C SER A 77 17.29 6.29 6.44
N ARG A 78 17.37 7.62 6.55
CA ARG A 78 17.06 8.53 5.44
C ARG A 78 18.00 8.35 4.25
N LYS A 79 19.32 8.17 4.49
CA LYS A 79 20.27 7.88 3.41
C LYS A 79 19.92 6.59 2.67
N LEU A 80 19.55 5.54 3.42
CA LEU A 80 19.16 4.27 2.83
C LEU A 80 17.87 4.42 1.99
N GLU A 81 16.91 5.22 2.46
CA GLU A 81 15.67 5.50 1.73
C GLU A 81 15.95 6.24 0.40
N GLU A 82 16.85 7.22 0.44
CA GLU A 82 17.30 7.94 -0.76
C GLU A 82 17.98 6.98 -1.76
N ILE A 83 18.79 6.04 -1.26
CA ILE A 83 19.42 5.02 -2.10
C ILE A 83 18.39 4.07 -2.71
N ALA A 84 17.40 3.63 -1.94
CA ALA A 84 16.37 2.72 -2.43
C ALA A 84 15.56 3.29 -3.60
N SER A 85 15.37 4.61 -3.62
CA SER A 85 14.67 5.35 -4.68
C SER A 85 15.59 6.06 -5.68
N HIS A 86 16.90 5.80 -5.62
CA HIS A 86 17.88 6.50 -6.45
C HIS A 86 17.68 6.22 -7.94
N ASP A 87 17.82 7.26 -8.76
CA ASP A 87 17.60 7.21 -10.22
C ASP A 87 18.40 6.12 -10.93
N GLU A 88 19.60 5.82 -10.45
CA GLU A 88 20.44 4.77 -11.01
C GLU A 88 19.85 3.37 -10.84
N ILE A 89 19.30 3.06 -9.65
CA ILE A 89 18.60 1.80 -9.38
C ILE A 89 17.34 1.72 -10.23
N MET A 90 16.55 2.79 -10.26
CA MET A 90 15.32 2.85 -11.05
C MET A 90 15.58 2.72 -12.55
N SER A 91 16.64 3.36 -13.06
CA SER A 91 17.05 3.23 -14.47
C SER A 91 17.50 1.82 -14.83
N GLN A 92 18.22 1.16 -13.92
CA GLN A 92 18.64 -0.23 -14.11
C GLN A 92 17.41 -1.15 -14.16
N LEU A 93 16.49 -1.04 -13.21
CA LEU A 93 15.24 -1.82 -13.20
C LEU A 93 14.40 -1.55 -14.45
N SER A 94 14.26 -0.28 -14.83
CA SER A 94 13.56 0.15 -16.03
C SER A 94 14.11 -0.53 -17.28
N SER A 95 15.44 -0.58 -17.43
CA SER A 95 16.08 -1.18 -18.59
C SER A 95 15.95 -2.70 -18.64
N VAL A 96 16.05 -3.38 -17.49
CA VAL A 96 15.97 -4.84 -17.39
C VAL A 96 14.54 -5.35 -17.63
N TYR A 97 13.57 -4.68 -17.06
CA TYR A 97 12.16 -5.11 -17.13
C TYR A 97 11.35 -4.41 -18.22
N ALA A 98 11.97 -3.50 -18.99
CA ALA A 98 11.32 -2.69 -20.02
C ALA A 98 10.08 -1.93 -19.52
N ILE A 99 10.13 -1.44 -18.26
CA ILE A 99 9.07 -0.68 -17.61
C ILE A 99 9.49 0.80 -17.60
N PRO A 100 8.63 1.74 -18.00
CA PRO A 100 8.93 3.17 -17.92
C PRO A 100 9.32 3.59 -16.49
N PHE A 101 10.31 4.46 -16.37
CA PHE A 101 10.81 4.96 -15.08
C PHE A 101 9.71 5.58 -14.20
N GLU A 102 8.82 6.35 -14.81
CA GLU A 102 7.71 7.01 -14.14
C GLU A 102 6.70 5.99 -13.56
N ASP A 103 6.48 4.88 -14.26
CA ASP A 103 5.58 3.80 -13.80
C ASP A 103 6.16 3.03 -12.61
N LEU A 104 7.50 2.89 -12.56
CA LEU A 104 8.17 2.24 -11.43
C LEU A 104 7.91 3.02 -10.13
N LEU A 105 8.22 4.30 -10.11
CA LEU A 105 8.08 5.14 -8.91
C LEU A 105 6.63 5.51 -8.59
N GLY A 106 5.78 5.68 -9.61
CA GLY A 106 4.42 6.15 -9.43
C GLY A 106 3.45 5.05 -8.99
N HIS A 107 3.63 3.82 -9.51
CA HIS A 107 2.58 2.82 -9.40
C HIS A 107 3.05 1.39 -9.10
N LYS A 108 4.30 1.03 -9.44
CA LYS A 108 4.75 -0.35 -9.37
C LYS A 108 5.59 -0.68 -8.14
N LEU A 109 6.36 0.25 -7.63
CA LEU A 109 7.26 0.03 -6.50
C LEU A 109 6.81 0.80 -5.27
N GLN A 110 6.84 0.14 -4.12
CA GLN A 110 6.53 0.74 -2.83
C GLN A 110 7.48 0.24 -1.77
N LEU A 111 8.25 1.15 -1.16
CA LEU A 111 9.08 0.86 0.00
C LEU A 111 8.25 1.02 1.28
N SER A 112 8.39 0.08 2.21
CA SER A 112 7.82 0.17 3.54
C SER A 112 8.87 -0.19 4.59
N GLN A 113 8.94 0.62 5.65
CA GLN A 113 9.88 0.49 6.75
C GLN A 113 9.08 0.21 8.03
N PRO A 114 8.71 -1.04 8.33
CA PRO A 114 8.03 -1.36 9.58
C PRO A 114 8.97 -1.16 10.79
N ALA A 115 8.40 -0.77 11.93
CA ALA A 115 9.16 -0.51 13.16
C ALA A 115 9.87 -1.75 13.74
N GLU A 116 9.44 -2.96 13.33
CA GLU A 116 9.88 -4.23 13.95
C GLU A 116 11.03 -4.94 13.23
N ALA A 117 11.77 -4.31 12.40
CA ALA A 117 12.85 -4.88 11.60
C ALA A 117 12.45 -5.27 10.16
N GLY A 118 13.33 -4.91 9.25
CA GLY A 118 13.24 -5.25 7.86
C GLY A 118 12.56 -4.19 7.00
N TRP A 119 13.21 -3.90 5.91
CA TRP A 119 12.66 -3.04 4.88
C TRP A 119 11.96 -3.92 3.84
N HIS A 120 10.72 -3.58 3.53
CA HIS A 120 9.91 -4.31 2.58
C HIS A 120 9.87 -3.59 1.24
N PHE A 121 10.33 -4.29 0.22
CA PHE A 121 10.35 -3.88 -1.17
C PHE A 121 9.15 -4.53 -1.86
N TYR A 122 8.09 -3.76 -2.07
CA TYR A 122 6.90 -4.24 -2.76
C TYR A 122 6.98 -3.92 -4.24
N ALA A 123 6.61 -4.88 -5.07
CA ALA A 123 6.43 -4.68 -6.50
C ALA A 123 5.07 -5.19 -6.95
N ASP A 124 4.36 -4.38 -7.73
CA ASP A 124 3.04 -4.66 -8.27
C ASP A 124 3.13 -4.89 -9.78
N ASP A 125 2.64 -6.04 -10.25
CA ASP A 125 2.55 -6.34 -11.69
C ASP A 125 1.32 -7.20 -12.01
N SER A 126 0.89 -7.17 -13.28
CA SER A 126 -0.16 -8.03 -13.80
C SER A 126 0.23 -9.50 -13.83
N ASP A 127 1.54 -9.78 -14.01
CA ASP A 127 2.12 -11.10 -13.95
C ASP A 127 2.79 -11.36 -12.59
N PRO A 128 2.40 -12.43 -11.87
CA PRO A 128 2.94 -12.72 -10.55
C PRO A 128 4.44 -13.05 -10.55
N GLN A 129 4.97 -13.58 -11.66
CA GLN A 129 6.40 -13.90 -11.77
C GLN A 129 7.22 -12.62 -11.96
N THR A 130 6.73 -11.71 -12.80
CA THR A 130 7.35 -10.40 -12.99
C THR A 130 7.32 -9.57 -11.70
N ALA A 131 6.21 -9.58 -10.95
CA ALA A 131 6.14 -8.92 -9.65
C ALA A 131 7.20 -9.46 -8.67
N ALA A 132 7.32 -10.79 -8.57
CA ALA A 132 8.30 -11.43 -7.69
C ALA A 132 9.75 -11.11 -8.10
N ALA A 133 10.07 -11.22 -9.39
CA ALA A 133 11.40 -10.93 -9.93
C ALA A 133 11.78 -9.46 -9.74
N LEU A 134 10.83 -8.54 -9.96
CA LEU A 134 11.05 -7.10 -9.80
C LEU A 134 11.30 -6.72 -8.34
N ALA A 135 10.52 -7.27 -7.39
CA ALA A 135 10.74 -7.04 -5.96
C ALA A 135 12.11 -7.56 -5.50
N ALA A 136 12.50 -8.76 -5.93
CA ALA A 136 13.77 -9.36 -5.61
C ALA A 136 14.93 -8.54 -6.20
N ALA A 137 14.86 -8.19 -7.49
CA ALA A 137 15.90 -7.41 -8.16
C ALA A 137 16.07 -6.02 -7.52
N TRP A 138 14.97 -5.38 -7.11
CA TRP A 138 15.06 -4.09 -6.42
C TRP A 138 15.77 -4.22 -5.08
N ALA A 139 15.39 -5.20 -4.26
CA ALA A 139 16.04 -5.47 -2.98
C ALA A 139 17.54 -5.82 -3.12
N GLU A 140 17.89 -6.65 -4.10
CA GLU A 140 19.29 -7.02 -4.36
C GLU A 140 20.13 -5.83 -4.85
N THR A 141 19.62 -5.06 -5.81
CA THR A 141 20.31 -3.87 -6.32
C THR A 141 20.49 -2.82 -5.21
N PHE A 142 19.47 -2.64 -4.34
CA PHE A 142 19.58 -1.81 -3.16
C PHE A 142 20.73 -2.26 -2.24
N VAL A 143 20.78 -3.54 -1.88
CA VAL A 143 21.84 -4.08 -1.00
C VAL A 143 23.22 -3.90 -1.62
N GLN A 144 23.38 -4.17 -2.91
CA GLN A 144 24.65 -3.97 -3.62
C GLN A 144 25.08 -2.50 -3.60
N ARG A 145 24.13 -1.58 -3.83
CA ARG A 145 24.43 -0.15 -3.81
C ARG A 145 24.80 0.33 -2.41
N VAL A 146 24.08 -0.08 -1.38
CA VAL A 146 24.42 0.28 0.01
C VAL A 146 25.79 -0.26 0.40
N GLN A 147 26.14 -1.47 0.02
CA GLN A 147 27.50 -2.01 0.26
C GLN A 147 28.59 -1.19 -0.43
N ALA A 148 28.35 -0.71 -1.64
CA ALA A 148 29.26 0.19 -2.34
C ALA A 148 29.41 1.55 -1.61
N GLU A 149 28.30 2.11 -1.09
CA GLU A 149 28.33 3.35 -0.33
C GLU A 149 29.01 3.20 1.04
N ILE A 150 28.90 2.03 1.68
CA ILE A 150 29.67 1.69 2.89
C ILE A 150 31.16 1.64 2.56
N ALA A 151 31.55 0.97 1.46
CA ALA A 151 32.94 0.88 1.04
C ALA A 151 33.54 2.25 0.64
N ALA A 152 32.70 3.17 0.15
CA ALA A 152 33.07 4.56 -0.14
C ALA A 152 33.13 5.47 1.10
N GLY A 153 32.65 5.00 2.27
CA GLY A 153 32.62 5.77 3.51
C GLY A 153 31.44 6.76 3.63
N ASN A 154 30.46 6.68 2.71
CA ASN A 154 29.27 7.55 2.71
C ASN A 154 28.19 7.05 3.68
N ILE A 155 28.18 5.74 3.96
CA ILE A 155 27.34 5.08 4.96
C ILE A 155 28.28 4.48 6.01
N ASN A 156 27.78 4.44 7.25
CA ASN A 156 28.56 3.90 8.36
C ASN A 156 28.84 2.39 8.17
N GLU A 157 30.07 1.97 8.44
CA GLU A 157 30.54 0.59 8.32
C GLU A 157 29.83 -0.41 9.25
N PHE A 158 29.18 0.06 10.31
CA PHE A 158 28.42 -0.78 11.21
C PHE A 158 27.03 -1.17 10.69
N VAL A 159 26.54 -0.52 9.63
CA VAL A 159 25.27 -0.88 9.00
C VAL A 159 25.40 -2.22 8.29
N LYS A 160 24.61 -3.20 8.71
CA LYS A 160 24.56 -4.53 8.09
C LYS A 160 23.22 -4.75 7.40
N LEU A 161 23.28 -5.35 6.22
CA LEU A 161 22.11 -5.69 5.44
C LEU A 161 22.12 -7.19 5.13
N GLU A 162 20.97 -7.81 5.34
CA GLU A 162 20.73 -9.20 5.00
C GLU A 162 19.41 -9.33 4.24
N VAL A 163 19.44 -9.93 3.06
CA VAL A 163 18.22 -10.25 2.33
C VAL A 163 17.63 -11.51 2.95
N THR A 164 16.55 -11.33 3.71
CA THR A 164 15.93 -12.43 4.47
C THR A 164 14.86 -13.17 3.70
N GLN A 165 14.28 -12.56 2.68
CA GLN A 165 13.22 -13.17 1.89
C GLN A 165 13.30 -12.69 0.44
N THR A 166 13.78 -13.57 -0.42
CA THR A 166 13.65 -13.51 -1.87
C THR A 166 12.69 -14.61 -2.31
N GLU A 167 11.85 -14.28 -3.30
CA GLU A 167 11.11 -15.24 -4.11
C GLU A 167 9.97 -16.04 -3.42
N LYS A 168 8.89 -15.37 -3.06
CA LYS A 168 7.61 -16.05 -3.11
C LYS A 168 6.77 -15.43 -4.22
N ILE A 169 6.48 -16.23 -5.26
CA ILE A 169 5.51 -15.86 -6.29
C ILE A 169 4.19 -15.55 -5.58
N PRO A 170 3.64 -14.33 -5.69
CA PRO A 170 2.42 -13.97 -5.02
C PRO A 170 1.26 -14.80 -5.57
N LYS A 171 0.52 -15.43 -4.66
CA LYS A 171 -0.68 -16.20 -5.01
C LYS A 171 -1.93 -15.31 -5.04
N GLU A 172 -1.87 -14.21 -4.32
CA GLU A 172 -2.99 -13.30 -4.13
C GLU A 172 -2.71 -11.96 -4.79
N ARG A 173 -3.79 -11.26 -5.16
CA ARG A 173 -3.72 -9.92 -5.71
C ARG A 173 -3.51 -8.90 -4.60
N SER A 174 -2.98 -7.72 -4.95
CA SER A 174 -2.71 -6.62 -4.02
C SER A 174 -3.95 -6.20 -3.21
N VAL A 175 -5.13 -6.29 -3.82
CA VAL A 175 -6.41 -6.09 -3.15
C VAL A 175 -7.25 -7.36 -3.29
N PRO A 176 -7.69 -7.98 -2.18
CA PRO A 176 -8.50 -9.20 -2.22
C PRO A 176 -9.93 -8.90 -2.70
N LEU A 177 -10.62 -9.91 -3.23
CA LEU A 177 -12.02 -9.81 -3.66
C LEU A 177 -12.93 -9.26 -2.56
N SER A 178 -12.68 -9.64 -1.31
CA SER A 178 -13.44 -9.13 -0.15
C SER A 178 -13.39 -7.61 -0.02
N GLY A 179 -12.28 -6.97 -0.38
CA GLY A 179 -12.15 -5.52 -0.41
C GLY A 179 -13.10 -4.88 -1.41
N TYR A 180 -13.19 -5.41 -2.63
CA TYR A 180 -14.11 -4.93 -3.66
C TYR A 180 -15.57 -5.16 -3.28
N LEU A 181 -15.89 -6.31 -2.70
CA LEU A 181 -17.24 -6.61 -2.20
C LEU A 181 -17.64 -5.62 -1.09
N LEU A 182 -16.76 -5.39 -0.13
CA LEU A 182 -17.01 -4.48 0.99
C LEU A 182 -17.20 -3.04 0.52
N THR A 183 -16.28 -2.55 -0.33
CA THR A 183 -16.35 -1.18 -0.86
C THR A 183 -17.61 -0.97 -1.69
N GLY A 184 -17.92 -1.90 -2.59
CA GLY A 184 -19.14 -1.85 -3.40
C GLY A 184 -20.39 -1.88 -2.53
N SER A 185 -20.48 -2.81 -1.57
CA SER A 185 -21.60 -2.92 -0.63
C SER A 185 -21.79 -1.63 0.17
N THR A 186 -20.73 -1.09 0.75
CA THR A 186 -20.80 0.13 1.57
C THR A 186 -21.20 1.35 0.76
N GLY A 187 -20.63 1.52 -0.44
CA GLY A 187 -20.95 2.63 -1.32
C GLY A 187 -22.42 2.63 -1.74
N PHE A 188 -22.94 1.48 -2.14
CA PHE A 188 -24.35 1.37 -2.52
C PHE A 188 -25.30 1.41 -1.33
N LEU A 189 -24.90 0.92 -0.15
CA LEU A 189 -25.65 1.11 1.08
C LEU A 189 -25.81 2.60 1.40
N MET A 190 -24.73 3.36 1.36
CA MET A 190 -24.78 4.82 1.60
C MET A 190 -25.69 5.53 0.59
N LEU A 191 -25.57 5.15 -0.70
CA LEU A 191 -26.43 5.69 -1.75
C LEU A 191 -27.90 5.36 -1.50
N ALA A 192 -28.23 4.13 -1.12
CA ALA A 192 -29.60 3.70 -0.83
C ALA A 192 -30.18 4.46 0.38
N VAL A 193 -29.40 4.62 1.45
CA VAL A 193 -29.78 5.42 2.63
C VAL A 193 -30.02 6.87 2.23
N PHE A 194 -29.13 7.46 1.44
CA PHE A 194 -29.28 8.82 0.93
C PHE A 194 -30.57 8.98 0.12
N VAL A 195 -30.86 8.06 -0.81
CA VAL A 195 -32.10 8.08 -1.60
C VAL A 195 -33.34 8.02 -0.70
N VAL A 196 -33.36 7.12 0.30
CA VAL A 196 -34.50 7.00 1.23
C VAL A 196 -34.71 8.27 2.06
N LEU A 197 -33.65 8.95 2.48
CA LEU A 197 -33.76 10.15 3.30
C LEU A 197 -34.12 11.39 2.49
N PHE A 198 -33.59 11.57 1.29
CA PHE A 198 -33.69 12.82 0.53
C PHE A 198 -34.69 12.76 -0.63
N VAL A 199 -34.99 11.59 -1.18
CA VAL A 199 -36.01 11.45 -2.22
C VAL A 199 -37.37 11.27 -1.54
N LYS A 200 -38.15 12.36 -1.41
CA LYS A 200 -39.52 12.28 -0.96
C LYS A 200 -40.35 11.56 -2.02
N PRO A 201 -41.10 10.49 -1.67
CA PRO A 201 -42.04 9.91 -2.61
C PRO A 201 -43.04 11.00 -3.00
N ASN A 202 -43.15 11.25 -4.29
CA ASN A 202 -44.17 12.16 -4.82
C ASN A 202 -45.53 11.49 -4.57
N THR A 203 -46.17 11.78 -3.42
CA THR A 203 -47.53 11.37 -3.13
C THR A 203 -48.45 12.24 -3.97
N GLY A 204 -48.36 12.08 -5.30
CA GLY A 204 -49.38 12.59 -6.21
C GLY A 204 -50.68 11.81 -5.96
N ARG A 205 -51.65 12.49 -5.38
CA ARG A 205 -53.06 12.17 -5.52
C ARG A 205 -53.51 12.52 -6.91
#